data_05196e43973d69da8afb6ad63e3d1b52
#
_entry.id   05196e43973d69da8afb6ad63e3d1b52
#
_cell.length_a   1.000
_cell.length_b   1.000
_cell.length_c   1.000
_cell.angle_alpha   90.00
_cell.angle_beta   90.00
_cell.angle_gamma   90.00
#
_symmetry.space_group_name_H-M   'P 1'
#
loop_
_entity.id
_entity.type
_entity.pdbx_description
1 polymer ?
#
loop_
_entity_poly.entity_id
_entity_poly.type
_entity_poly.pdbx_seq_one_letter_code
_entity_poly.pdbx_strand_id
1 'polypeptide(L)' 'MKILVDTNILVRYLINQPLAQAEEAARLLEGEDEILIAPHILAETYFVLTSFYQVPAGATIDSLLVL' A
#
# COMPACT_ATOMS: atom_id res chain seq x y z
N MET A 1 -15.31 -10.66 5.27
CA MET A 1 -14.28 -10.79 6.31
C MET A 1 -13.43 -9.54 6.33
N LYS A 2 -13.04 -9.09 7.53
CA LYS A 2 -12.20 -7.90 7.66
C LYS A 2 -10.74 -8.31 7.67
N ILE A 3 -9.92 -7.65 6.86
CA ILE A 3 -8.49 -7.93 6.75
C ILE A 3 -7.69 -6.69 7.14
N LEU A 4 -6.81 -6.85 8.13
CA LEU A 4 -5.88 -5.79 8.53
C LEU A 4 -4.57 -5.99 7.76
N VAL A 5 -4.18 -5.01 6.97
CA VAL A 5 -2.99 -5.12 6.13
C VAL A 5 -1.81 -4.37 6.75
N ASP A 6 -0.59 -4.80 6.40
CA ASP A 6 0.63 -4.17 6.86
C ASP A 6 1.23 -3.27 5.78
N THR A 7 2.30 -2.57 6.16
CA THR A 7 3.01 -1.66 5.28
C THR A 7 3.54 -2.35 4.02
N ASN A 8 4.05 -3.58 4.15
CA ASN A 8 4.64 -4.30 3.02
C ASN A 8 3.61 -4.58 1.93
N ILE A 9 2.39 -4.93 2.31
CA ILE A 9 1.31 -5.18 1.36
C ILE A 9 1.02 -3.90 0.56
N LEU A 10 0.89 -2.76 1.25
CA LEU A 10 0.61 -1.50 0.58
C LEU A 10 1.75 -1.06 -0.32
N VAL A 11 2.98 -1.19 0.13
CA VAL A 11 4.15 -0.81 -0.67
C VAL A 11 4.24 -1.67 -1.93
N ARG A 12 4.09 -2.98 -1.83
CA ARG A 12 4.14 -3.88 -2.98
C ARG A 12 3.05 -3.54 -3.99
N TYR A 13 1.86 -3.25 -3.51
CA TYR A 13 0.74 -2.89 -4.36
C TYR A 13 1.02 -1.56 -5.11
N LEU A 14 1.49 -0.54 -4.39
CA LEU A 14 1.67 0.79 -4.95
C LEU A 14 2.90 0.90 -5.84
N ILE A 15 3.99 0.22 -5.50
CA ILE A 15 5.23 0.21 -6.29
C ILE A 15 5.15 -0.80 -7.43
N ASN A 16 4.32 -1.82 -7.27
CA ASN A 16 4.14 -2.89 -8.26
C ASN A 16 5.42 -3.73 -8.48
N GLN A 17 6.20 -3.92 -7.41
CA GLN A 17 7.44 -4.69 -7.42
C GLN A 17 7.63 -5.39 -6.08
N PRO A 18 8.16 -6.62 -6.05
CA PRO A 18 8.33 -7.55 -7.20
C PRO A 18 6.97 -7.95 -7.76
N LEU A 19 6.92 -8.23 -9.05
CA LEU A 19 5.63 -8.42 -9.74
C LEU A 19 4.75 -9.51 -9.11
N ALA A 20 5.32 -10.68 -8.79
CA ALA A 20 4.53 -11.77 -8.20
C ALA A 20 3.91 -11.36 -6.86
N GLN A 21 4.65 -10.64 -6.01
CA GLN A 21 4.15 -10.18 -4.73
C GLN A 21 3.16 -9.03 -4.88
N ALA A 22 3.36 -8.17 -5.88
CA ALA A 22 2.43 -7.10 -6.20
C ALA A 22 1.09 -7.66 -6.67
N GLU A 23 1.10 -8.74 -7.46
CA GLU A 23 -0.11 -9.40 -7.90
C GLU A 23 -0.86 -10.02 -6.73
N GLU A 24 -0.16 -10.63 -5.77
CA GLU A 24 -0.79 -11.15 -4.56
C GLU A 24 -1.41 -10.02 -3.73
N ALA A 25 -0.71 -8.91 -3.58
CA ALA A 25 -1.23 -7.74 -2.88
C ALA A 25 -2.48 -7.19 -3.57
N ALA A 26 -2.47 -7.11 -4.90
CA ALA A 26 -3.61 -6.64 -5.67
C ALA A 26 -4.83 -7.56 -5.47
N ARG A 27 -4.63 -8.87 -5.48
CA ARG A 27 -5.72 -9.82 -5.24
C ARG A 27 -6.33 -9.63 -3.86
N LEU A 28 -5.49 -9.37 -2.85
CA LEU A 28 -5.98 -9.13 -1.51
C LEU A 28 -6.74 -7.81 -1.40
N LEU A 29 -6.18 -6.72 -1.93
CA LEU A 29 -6.73 -5.38 -1.77
C LEU A 29 -7.93 -5.11 -2.67
N GLU A 30 -7.99 -5.76 -3.84
CA GLU A 30 -9.07 -5.59 -4.82
C GLU A 30 -10.13 -6.67 -4.71
N GLY A 31 -10.00 -7.57 -3.73
CA GLY A 31 -10.95 -8.63 -3.48
C GLY A 31 -12.22 -8.13 -2.79
N GLU A 32 -13.09 -9.09 -2.42
CA GLU A 32 -14.38 -8.76 -1.81
C GLU A 32 -14.30 -8.47 -0.32
N ASP A 33 -13.18 -8.78 0.32
CA ASP A 33 -13.01 -8.56 1.75
C ASP A 33 -12.89 -7.07 2.11
N GLU A 34 -13.37 -6.72 3.29
CA GLU A 34 -13.18 -5.37 3.81
C GLU A 34 -11.74 -5.19 4.29
N ILE A 35 -11.05 -4.22 3.73
CA ILE A 35 -9.65 -3.96 4.06
C ILE A 35 -9.59 -2.87 5.12
N LEU A 36 -8.89 -3.16 6.22
CA LEU A 36 -8.67 -2.21 7.30
C LEU A 36 -7.21 -1.78 7.32
N ILE A 37 -6.99 -0.47 7.31
CA ILE A 37 -5.65 0.10 7.33
C ILE A 37 -5.53 0.99 8.56
N ALA A 38 -4.69 0.58 9.52
CA ALA A 38 -4.46 1.39 10.71
C ALA A 38 -3.73 2.69 10.35
N PRO A 39 -4.00 3.81 11.05
CA PRO A 39 -3.38 5.09 10.72
C PRO A 39 -1.84 5.04 10.70
N HIS A 40 -1.21 4.31 11.62
CA HIS A 40 0.25 4.22 11.63
C HIS A 40 0.80 3.48 10.43
N ILE A 41 0.02 2.56 9.84
CA ILE A 41 0.42 1.86 8.60
C ILE A 41 0.43 2.82 7.42
N LEU A 42 -0.53 3.74 7.35
CA LEU A 42 -0.53 4.78 6.32
C LEU A 42 0.70 5.67 6.46
N ALA A 43 1.04 6.07 7.68
CA ALA A 43 2.21 6.90 7.93
C ALA A 43 3.51 6.18 7.56
N GLU A 44 3.64 4.91 7.93
CA GLU A 44 4.81 4.11 7.56
C GLU A 44 4.92 3.94 6.05
N THR A 45 3.80 3.70 5.38
CA THR A 45 3.77 3.55 3.92
C THR A 45 4.22 4.83 3.24
N TYR A 46 3.72 5.97 3.68
CA TYR A 46 4.16 7.27 3.19
C TYR A 46 5.67 7.43 3.35
N PHE A 47 6.18 7.12 4.54
CA PHE A 47 7.60 7.27 4.85
C PHE A 47 8.47 6.38 3.97
N VAL A 48 8.07 5.12 3.79
CA VAL A 48 8.81 4.18 2.94
C VAL A 48 8.82 4.64 1.49
N LEU A 49 7.67 5.05 0.96
CA LEU A 49 7.56 5.47 -0.42
C LEU A 49 8.38 6.74 -0.69
N THR A 50 8.34 7.72 0.21
CA THR A 50 9.07 8.98 0.00
C THR A 50 10.55 8.85 0.30
N SER A 51 10.94 8.08 1.32
CA SER A 51 12.33 8.01 1.78
C SER A 51 13.13 6.91 1.09
N PHE A 52 12.57 5.72 0.94
CA PHE A 52 13.27 4.59 0.34
C PHE A 52 13.12 4.56 -1.17
N TYR A 53 11.90 4.68 -1.66
CA TYR A 53 11.63 4.62 -3.10
C TYR A 53 11.70 6.00 -3.77
N GLN A 54 11.83 7.06 -2.99
CA GLN A 54 11.96 8.44 -3.48
C GLN A 54 10.78 8.87 -4.37
N VAL A 55 9.60 8.36 -4.09
CA VAL A 55 8.38 8.81 -4.76
C VAL A 55 8.08 10.23 -4.29
N PRO A 56 7.75 11.18 -5.18
CA PRO A 56 7.40 12.54 -4.76
C PRO A 56 6.24 12.54 -3.77
N ALA A 57 6.32 13.42 -2.77
CA ALA A 57 5.33 13.45 -1.69
C ALA A 57 3.90 13.63 -2.21
N GLY A 58 3.70 14.51 -3.18
CA GLY A 58 2.37 14.73 -3.76
C GLY A 58 1.81 13.48 -4.43
N ALA A 59 2.64 12.78 -5.21
CA ALA A 59 2.22 11.53 -5.85
C ALA A 59 1.92 10.44 -4.83
N THR A 60 2.70 10.39 -3.74
CA THR A 60 2.48 9.42 -2.67
C THR A 60 1.14 9.68 -1.98
N ILE A 61 0.86 10.93 -1.64
CA ILE A 61 -0.40 11.31 -1.00
C ILE A 61 -1.58 10.96 -1.90
N ASP A 62 -1.49 11.29 -3.19
CA ASP A 62 -2.55 10.96 -4.15
C ASP A 62 -2.80 9.46 -4.22
N SER A 63 -1.73 8.65 -4.23
CA SER A 63 -1.85 7.19 -4.25
C SER A 63 -2.53 6.65 -2.99
N LEU A 64 -2.21 7.21 -1.83
CA LEU A 64 -2.81 6.78 -0.57
C LEU A 64 -4.28 7.18 -0.46
N LEU A 65 -4.66 8.30 -1.06
CA LEU A 65 -6.04 8.78 -0.99
C LEU A 65 -7.02 7.93 -1.81
N VAL A 66 -6.53 7.18 -2.80
CA VAL A 66 -7.39 6.33 -3.63
C VAL A 66 -7.45 4.87 -3.16
N LEU A 67 -6.81 4.54 -2.06
CA LEU A 67 -6.84 3.18 -1.52
C LEU A 67 -8.22 2.80 -0.96
#